data_95205568a2964bd467086804204a1fef
#
_entry.id   95205568a2964bd467086804204a1fef
#
_cell.length_a   1.000
_cell.length_b   1.000
_cell.length_c   1.000
_cell.angle_alpha   90.00
_cell.angle_beta   90.00
_cell.angle_gamma   90.00
#
_symmetry.space_group_name_H-M   'P 1'
#
loop_
_entity.id
_entity.type
_entity.pdbx_description
1 polymer ?
#
loop_
_entity_poly.entity_id
_entity_poly.type
_entity_poly.pdbx_seq_one_letter_code
_entity_poly.pdbx_strand_id
1 'polypeptide(L)'
;MSHAMALTAGIGGQGLWSVSRGLARGLTDRGEYKRMMDLADSPRRGDRDGRGNLSEAALKTFSEWFLKVTLDQISFSARLFDLGGLDQRYRRLVADTIDDKRAPELISAVLRHGALERGDAQIVLKTSERTARNTLSKLTAAGYLTSASPKTPVRLAFPLDYRERLFPNLFGDGDLPV
;
A
#
# COMPACT_ATOMS: atom_id res chain seq x y z
N MET A 1 18.61 0.81 -2.92
CA MET A 1 19.34 1.98 -3.52
C MET A 1 18.45 2.78 -4.47
N SER A 2 17.79 2.19 -5.45
CA SER A 2 16.93 2.89 -6.42
C SER A 2 15.75 3.69 -5.81
N HIS A 3 15.09 3.16 -4.77
CA HIS A 3 13.98 3.85 -4.10
C HIS A 3 14.43 5.14 -3.39
N ALA A 4 15.55 5.07 -2.65
CA ALA A 4 16.11 6.24 -1.99
C ALA A 4 16.54 7.33 -2.99
N MET A 5 17.13 6.94 -4.13
CA MET A 5 17.51 7.86 -5.21
C MET A 5 16.28 8.54 -5.84
N ALA A 6 15.20 7.78 -6.08
CA ALA A 6 13.96 8.33 -6.62
C ALA A 6 13.32 9.34 -5.65
N LEU A 7 13.29 9.05 -4.36
CA LEU A 7 12.81 9.98 -3.33
C LEU A 7 13.66 11.27 -3.26
N THR A 8 15.00 11.15 -3.32
CA THR A 8 15.93 12.29 -3.32
C THR A 8 15.73 13.16 -4.56
N ALA A 9 15.42 12.55 -5.70
CA ALA A 9 15.10 13.26 -6.95
C ALA A 9 13.67 13.84 -7.00
N GLY A 10 12.88 13.69 -5.92
CA GLY A 10 11.49 14.14 -5.90
C GLY A 10 10.54 13.27 -6.73
N ILE A 11 11.01 12.10 -7.18
CA ILE A 11 10.25 11.17 -7.99
C ILE A 11 9.62 10.12 -7.05
N GLY A 12 8.32 9.87 -7.17
CA GLY A 12 7.66 8.76 -6.48
C GLY A 12 6.96 9.11 -5.19
N GLY A 13 6.71 10.39 -4.91
CA GLY A 13 5.86 10.80 -3.79
C GLY A 13 6.39 10.39 -2.42
N GLN A 14 5.52 10.32 -1.42
CA GLN A 14 5.87 10.14 0.00
C GLN A 14 6.27 8.71 0.42
N GLY A 15 6.99 7.96 -0.41
CA GLY A 15 7.52 6.65 -0.03
C GLY A 15 6.49 5.52 0.10
N LEU A 16 5.28 5.71 -0.42
CA LEU A 16 4.19 4.74 -0.32
C LEU A 16 4.29 3.57 -1.32
N TRP A 17 5.31 3.56 -2.18
CA TRP A 17 5.51 2.49 -3.13
C TRP A 17 6.95 1.97 -3.11
N SER A 18 7.14 0.72 -3.51
CA SER A 18 8.45 0.09 -3.67
C SER A 18 8.43 -0.82 -4.88
N VAL A 19 9.48 -0.79 -5.68
CA VAL A 19 9.62 -1.67 -6.84
C VAL A 19 9.96 -3.11 -6.46
N SER A 20 10.35 -3.36 -5.20
CA SER A 20 10.83 -4.67 -4.73
C SER A 20 9.86 -5.81 -5.00
N ARG A 21 8.56 -5.58 -4.74
CA ARG A 21 7.50 -6.57 -5.02
C ARG A 21 7.42 -6.88 -6.51
N GLY A 22 7.41 -5.85 -7.35
CA GLY A 22 7.36 -5.99 -8.80
C GLY A 22 8.57 -6.74 -9.35
N LEU A 23 9.77 -6.46 -8.84
CA LEU A 23 10.99 -7.18 -9.24
C LEU A 23 10.96 -8.66 -8.80
N ALA A 24 10.47 -8.94 -7.59
CA ALA A 24 10.36 -10.32 -7.08
C ALA A 24 9.31 -11.15 -7.83
N ARG A 25 8.21 -10.51 -8.25
CA ARG A 25 7.13 -11.13 -9.02
C ARG A 25 7.47 -11.29 -10.49
N GLY A 26 8.16 -10.29 -11.09
CA GLY A 26 8.29 -10.11 -12.54
C GLY A 26 6.96 -9.67 -13.18
N LEU A 27 6.96 -9.51 -14.49
CA LEU A 27 5.75 -9.27 -15.30
C LEU A 27 5.11 -10.59 -15.75
N THR A 28 5.94 -11.60 -16.00
CA THR A 28 5.53 -12.92 -16.49
C THR A 28 5.71 -14.01 -15.45
N ASP A 29 6.83 -14.04 -14.76
CA ASP A 29 7.18 -15.01 -13.73
C ASP A 29 8.29 -14.53 -12.79
N ARG A 30 8.45 -15.21 -11.66
CA ARG A 30 9.45 -14.87 -10.61
C ARG A 30 10.91 -14.98 -11.05
N GLY A 31 11.21 -15.70 -12.14
CA GLY A 31 12.58 -15.83 -12.67
C GLY A 31 12.98 -14.69 -13.60
N GLU A 32 12.01 -13.84 -13.99
CA GLU A 32 12.22 -12.82 -15.02
C GLU A 32 13.30 -11.80 -14.61
N TYR A 33 13.32 -11.37 -13.35
CA TYR A 33 14.35 -10.44 -12.85
C TYR A 33 15.76 -10.97 -13.05
N LYS A 34 16.00 -12.24 -12.71
CA LYS A 34 17.31 -12.87 -12.90
C LYS A 34 17.68 -12.91 -14.38
N ARG A 35 16.76 -13.35 -15.24
CA ARG A 35 17.01 -13.39 -16.71
C ARG A 35 17.31 -12.00 -17.27
N MET A 36 16.63 -10.97 -16.80
CA MET A 36 16.87 -9.59 -17.25
C MET A 36 18.19 -9.03 -16.74
N MET A 37 18.63 -9.40 -15.53
CA MET A 37 19.97 -9.05 -15.02
C MET A 37 21.05 -9.75 -15.83
N ASP A 38 20.93 -11.07 -16.06
CA ASP A 38 21.86 -11.85 -16.90
C ASP A 38 21.93 -11.28 -18.33
N LEU A 39 20.78 -10.80 -18.87
CA LEU A 39 20.76 -10.12 -20.17
C LEU A 39 21.53 -8.80 -20.14
N ALA A 40 21.32 -7.97 -19.11
CA ALA A 40 21.97 -6.66 -18.98
C ALA A 40 23.50 -6.78 -18.89
N ASP A 41 24.00 -7.90 -18.33
CA ASP A 41 25.42 -8.21 -18.23
C ASP A 41 26.00 -8.87 -19.51
N SER A 42 25.20 -8.98 -20.57
CA SER A 42 25.66 -9.59 -21.83
C SER A 42 26.76 -8.75 -22.48
N PRO A 43 27.84 -9.39 -23.01
CA PRO A 43 28.88 -8.67 -23.70
C PRO A 43 28.40 -8.01 -24.99
N ARG A 44 29.06 -6.93 -25.37
CA ARG A 44 28.84 -6.20 -26.62
C ARG A 44 28.93 -7.11 -27.84
N ARG A 45 27.99 -6.99 -28.77
CA ARG A 45 27.84 -7.82 -29.96
C ARG A 45 28.44 -7.19 -31.25
N GLY A 46 29.41 -6.27 -31.10
CA GLY A 46 30.06 -5.62 -32.24
C GLY A 46 30.04 -4.10 -32.16
N ASP A 47 30.54 -3.40 -33.18
CA ASP A 47 30.75 -1.95 -33.14
C ASP A 47 29.48 -1.10 -33.12
N ARG A 48 28.39 -1.70 -33.51
CA ARG A 48 27.07 -1.03 -33.49
C ARG A 48 26.27 -1.22 -32.18
N ASP A 49 26.81 -1.99 -31.25
CA ASP A 49 26.16 -2.33 -29.97
C ASP A 49 26.80 -1.55 -28.81
N GLY A 50 26.90 -0.22 -28.98
CA GLY A 50 27.44 0.71 -27.99
C GLY A 50 28.97 0.83 -27.97
N ARG A 51 29.47 1.60 -27.00
CA ARG A 51 30.91 1.93 -26.89
C ARG A 51 31.62 1.19 -25.74
N GLY A 52 30.87 0.59 -24.83
CA GLY A 52 31.37 -0.11 -23.63
C GLY A 52 31.68 -1.58 -23.89
N ASN A 53 31.95 -2.31 -22.82
CA ASN A 53 32.19 -3.77 -22.85
C ASN A 53 30.88 -4.57 -22.89
N LEU A 54 29.77 -3.94 -22.44
CA LEU A 54 28.46 -4.57 -22.38
C LEU A 54 27.58 -4.11 -23.55
N SER A 55 26.59 -4.92 -23.89
CA SER A 55 25.61 -4.67 -24.94
C SER A 55 24.68 -3.52 -24.60
N GLU A 56 24.68 -2.47 -25.41
CA GLU A 56 23.73 -1.34 -25.28
C GLU A 56 22.31 -1.78 -25.60
N ALA A 57 22.12 -2.69 -26.57
CA ALA A 57 20.83 -3.24 -26.90
C ALA A 57 20.23 -4.06 -25.73
N ALA A 58 21.08 -4.85 -25.04
CA ALA A 58 20.66 -5.60 -23.86
C ALA A 58 20.32 -4.68 -22.68
N LEU A 59 21.11 -3.65 -22.43
CA LEU A 59 20.83 -2.64 -21.41
C LEU A 59 19.53 -1.89 -21.69
N LYS A 60 19.25 -1.54 -22.94
CA LYS A 60 17.99 -0.92 -23.35
C LYS A 60 16.81 -1.84 -23.04
N THR A 61 16.89 -3.11 -23.39
CA THR A 61 15.85 -4.11 -23.10
C THR A 61 15.59 -4.25 -21.61
N PHE A 62 16.65 -4.32 -20.80
CA PHE A 62 16.54 -4.34 -19.34
C PHE A 62 15.85 -3.06 -18.82
N SER A 63 16.26 -1.90 -19.31
CA SER A 63 15.69 -0.60 -18.88
C SER A 63 14.21 -0.50 -19.21
N GLU A 64 13.79 -0.91 -20.41
CA GLU A 64 12.38 -0.94 -20.81
C GLU A 64 11.56 -1.89 -19.93
N TRP A 65 12.09 -3.07 -19.65
CA TRP A 65 11.47 -4.01 -18.73
C TRP A 65 11.34 -3.44 -17.32
N PHE A 66 12.42 -2.86 -16.78
CA PHE A 66 12.41 -2.25 -15.45
C PHE A 66 11.38 -1.12 -15.32
N LEU A 67 11.23 -0.29 -16.35
CA LEU A 67 10.20 0.75 -16.39
C LEU A 67 8.79 0.16 -16.41
N LYS A 68 8.56 -0.94 -17.14
CA LYS A 68 7.27 -1.66 -17.14
C LYS A 68 6.95 -2.24 -15.76
N VAL A 69 7.91 -2.88 -15.10
CA VAL A 69 7.75 -3.37 -13.72
C VAL A 69 7.43 -2.21 -12.76
N THR A 70 8.12 -1.09 -12.93
CA THR A 70 7.87 0.11 -12.10
C THR A 70 6.45 0.64 -12.30
N LEU A 71 6.00 0.73 -13.54
CA LEU A 71 4.65 1.19 -13.88
C LEU A 71 3.57 0.24 -13.32
N ASP A 72 3.76 -1.09 -13.48
CA ASP A 72 2.88 -2.10 -12.89
C ASP A 72 2.79 -1.93 -11.38
N GLN A 73 3.93 -1.75 -10.70
CA GLN A 73 3.98 -1.58 -9.25
C GLN A 73 3.32 -0.27 -8.77
N ILE A 74 3.49 0.83 -9.50
CA ILE A 74 2.82 2.11 -9.20
C ILE A 74 1.31 1.94 -9.35
N SER A 75 0.87 1.34 -10.46
CA SER A 75 -0.55 1.09 -10.74
C SER A 75 -1.18 0.18 -9.67
N PHE A 76 -0.47 -0.87 -9.26
CA PHE A 76 -0.88 -1.72 -8.15
C PHE A 76 -1.04 -0.93 -6.86
N SER A 77 -0.04 -0.12 -6.49
CA SER A 77 -0.07 0.68 -5.26
C SER A 77 -1.20 1.71 -5.28
N ALA A 78 -1.43 2.36 -6.42
CA ALA A 78 -2.52 3.33 -6.57
C ALA A 78 -3.90 2.69 -6.32
N ARG A 79 -4.13 1.48 -6.85
CA ARG A 79 -5.38 0.73 -6.60
C ARG A 79 -5.49 0.24 -5.16
N LEU A 80 -4.39 -0.21 -4.57
CA LEU A 80 -4.35 -0.72 -3.20
C LEU A 80 -4.71 0.35 -2.17
N PHE A 81 -4.20 1.56 -2.39
CA PHE A 81 -4.39 2.72 -1.52
C PHE A 81 -5.52 3.65 -1.99
N ASP A 82 -6.36 3.21 -2.93
CA ASP A 82 -7.59 3.92 -3.24
C ASP A 82 -8.46 4.05 -1.98
N LEU A 83 -8.74 5.28 -1.59
CA LEU A 83 -9.43 5.58 -0.33
C LEU A 83 -10.85 5.01 -0.31
N GLY A 84 -11.55 5.01 -1.46
CA GLY A 84 -12.91 4.47 -1.55
C GLY A 84 -12.93 2.96 -1.33
N GLY A 85 -12.04 2.24 -2.01
CA GLY A 85 -11.91 0.80 -1.84
C GLY A 85 -11.40 0.42 -0.44
N LEU A 86 -10.47 1.18 0.14
CA LEU A 86 -9.99 0.96 1.49
C LEU A 86 -11.09 1.19 2.54
N ASP A 87 -11.88 2.26 2.39
CA ASP A 87 -13.05 2.53 3.26
C ASP A 87 -14.02 1.35 3.24
N GLN A 88 -14.37 0.86 2.06
CA GLN A 88 -15.30 -0.27 1.92
C GLN A 88 -14.75 -1.55 2.57
N ARG A 89 -13.48 -1.88 2.35
CA ARG A 89 -12.84 -3.06 2.97
C ARG A 89 -12.78 -2.93 4.48
N TYR A 90 -12.45 -1.74 4.99
CA TYR A 90 -12.36 -1.49 6.43
C TYR A 90 -13.74 -1.56 7.11
N ARG A 91 -14.76 -0.95 6.51
CA ARG A 91 -16.14 -1.03 7.01
C ARG A 91 -16.64 -2.46 7.10
N ARG A 92 -16.41 -3.26 6.04
CA ARG A 92 -16.79 -4.68 6.01
C ARG A 92 -16.05 -5.46 7.10
N LEU A 93 -14.73 -5.28 7.22
CA LEU A 93 -13.94 -5.94 8.26
C LEU A 93 -14.47 -5.64 9.66
N VAL A 94 -14.71 -4.37 9.96
CA VAL A 94 -15.20 -3.95 11.28
C VAL A 94 -16.62 -4.42 11.54
N ALA A 95 -17.50 -4.41 10.52
CA ALA A 95 -18.85 -4.96 10.65
C ALA A 95 -18.87 -6.46 10.97
N ASP A 96 -17.90 -7.21 10.44
CA ASP A 96 -17.78 -8.67 10.68
C ASP A 96 -17.18 -9.00 12.05
N THR A 97 -16.38 -8.10 12.64
CA THR A 97 -15.55 -8.43 13.82
C THR A 97 -15.94 -7.67 15.07
N ILE A 98 -16.65 -6.57 14.95
CA ILE A 98 -17.08 -5.73 16.08
C ILE A 98 -18.61 -5.74 16.21
N ASP A 99 -19.08 -6.22 17.33
CA ASP A 99 -20.53 -6.16 17.65
C ASP A 99 -20.94 -4.73 18.07
N ASP A 100 -20.91 -3.84 17.09
CA ASP A 100 -21.44 -2.49 17.19
C ASP A 100 -21.70 -1.92 15.78
N LYS A 101 -22.97 -1.78 15.42
CA LYS A 101 -23.42 -1.28 14.10
C LYS A 101 -22.90 0.12 13.75
N ARG A 102 -22.41 0.89 14.73
CA ARG A 102 -21.86 2.25 14.53
C ARG A 102 -20.37 2.24 14.24
N ALA A 103 -19.67 1.16 14.56
CA ALA A 103 -18.23 1.05 14.41
C ALA A 103 -17.75 1.32 12.96
N PRO A 104 -18.39 0.80 11.91
CA PRO A 104 -18.00 1.09 10.52
C PRO A 104 -18.06 2.58 10.15
N GLU A 105 -19.05 3.31 10.67
CA GLU A 105 -19.20 4.76 10.43
C GLU A 105 -18.05 5.55 11.05
N LEU A 106 -17.66 5.19 12.26
CA LEU A 106 -16.56 5.84 12.97
C LEU A 106 -15.21 5.59 12.25
N ILE A 107 -14.97 4.37 11.77
CA ILE A 107 -13.78 4.04 10.98
C ILE A 107 -13.73 4.89 9.70
N SER A 108 -14.83 5.01 8.97
CA SER A 108 -14.91 5.85 7.77
C SER A 108 -14.58 7.31 8.07
N ALA A 109 -15.09 7.86 9.17
CA ALA A 109 -14.77 9.23 9.56
C ALA A 109 -13.27 9.40 9.87
N VAL A 110 -12.68 8.49 10.62
CA VAL A 110 -11.22 8.54 10.91
C VAL A 110 -10.40 8.39 9.65
N LEU A 111 -10.78 7.53 8.71
CA LEU A 111 -10.08 7.36 7.43
C LEU A 111 -10.10 8.64 6.59
N ARG A 112 -11.25 9.30 6.49
CA ARG A 112 -11.41 10.53 5.69
C ARG A 112 -10.66 11.72 6.26
N HIS A 113 -10.62 11.84 7.59
CA HIS A 113 -10.01 12.99 8.27
C HIS A 113 -8.56 12.73 8.73
N GLY A 114 -8.08 11.48 8.64
CA GLY A 114 -6.75 11.06 9.09
C GLY A 114 -6.62 10.96 10.61
N ALA A 115 -7.41 11.72 11.37
CA ALA A 115 -7.52 11.67 12.83
C ALA A 115 -8.92 12.17 13.25
N LEU A 116 -9.37 11.74 14.42
CA LEU A 116 -10.64 12.19 14.97
C LEU A 116 -10.46 12.50 16.47
N GLU A 117 -10.89 13.69 16.88
CA GLU A 117 -10.98 14.03 18.30
C GLU A 117 -12.01 13.14 18.98
N ARG A 118 -11.72 12.68 20.19
CA ARG A 118 -12.60 11.72 20.89
C ARG A 118 -13.98 12.32 21.19
N GLY A 119 -14.05 13.63 21.41
CA GLY A 119 -15.30 14.35 21.61
C GLY A 119 -16.17 14.41 20.38
N ASP A 120 -15.57 14.42 19.18
CA ASP A 120 -16.32 14.52 17.93
C ASP A 120 -16.98 13.20 17.52
N ALA A 121 -16.58 12.08 18.13
CA ALA A 121 -17.19 10.78 17.85
C ALA A 121 -18.70 10.76 18.11
N GLN A 122 -19.20 11.51 19.11
CA GLN A 122 -20.64 11.64 19.36
C GLN A 122 -21.37 12.37 18.22
N ILE A 123 -20.72 13.36 17.61
CA ILE A 123 -21.25 14.13 16.49
C ILE A 123 -21.30 13.25 15.25
N VAL A 124 -20.19 12.56 14.94
CA VAL A 124 -20.11 11.62 13.81
C VAL A 124 -21.16 10.53 13.90
N LEU A 125 -21.31 9.92 15.08
CA LEU A 125 -22.23 8.80 15.29
C LEU A 125 -23.67 9.25 15.61
N LYS A 126 -23.91 10.55 15.74
CA LYS A 126 -25.22 11.13 16.12
C LYS A 126 -25.83 10.44 17.35
N THR A 127 -25.00 10.26 18.39
CA THR A 127 -25.37 9.50 19.59
C THR A 127 -24.87 10.17 20.87
N SER A 128 -25.19 9.59 22.04
CA SER A 128 -24.69 10.12 23.31
C SER A 128 -23.17 9.93 23.43
N GLU A 129 -22.50 10.82 24.19
CA GLU A 129 -21.07 10.74 24.47
C GLU A 129 -20.67 9.35 25.03
N ARG A 130 -21.47 8.82 25.96
CA ARG A 130 -21.22 7.50 26.56
C ARG A 130 -21.21 6.40 25.50
N THR A 131 -22.15 6.42 24.57
CA THR A 131 -22.22 5.42 23.49
C THR A 131 -21.04 5.55 22.54
N ALA A 132 -20.71 6.78 22.12
CA ALA A 132 -19.58 7.05 21.24
C ALA A 132 -18.25 6.61 21.89
N ARG A 133 -18.07 6.89 23.18
CA ARG A 133 -16.90 6.45 23.95
C ARG A 133 -16.77 4.93 24.01
N ASN A 134 -17.91 4.23 24.17
CA ASN A 134 -17.93 2.76 24.16
C ASN A 134 -17.51 2.20 22.80
N THR A 135 -18.04 2.74 21.69
CA THR A 135 -17.64 2.36 20.32
C THR A 135 -16.14 2.61 20.08
N LEU A 136 -15.61 3.78 20.49
CA LEU A 136 -14.18 4.08 20.42
C LEU A 136 -13.34 3.08 21.21
N SER A 137 -13.79 2.72 22.43
CA SER A 137 -13.09 1.74 23.28
C SER A 137 -13.00 0.37 22.62
N LYS A 138 -14.13 -0.13 22.07
CA LYS A 138 -14.16 -1.40 21.33
C LYS A 138 -13.17 -1.41 20.15
N LEU A 139 -13.19 -0.35 19.33
CA LEU A 139 -12.32 -0.23 18.16
C LEU A 139 -10.84 -0.12 18.55
N THR A 140 -10.54 0.59 19.64
CA THR A 140 -9.17 0.71 20.15
C THR A 140 -8.68 -0.61 20.74
N ALA A 141 -9.52 -1.30 21.53
CA ALA A 141 -9.17 -2.59 22.12
C ALA A 141 -8.95 -3.68 21.05
N ALA A 142 -9.71 -3.63 19.95
CA ALA A 142 -9.54 -4.53 18.81
C ALA A 142 -8.39 -4.13 17.86
N GLY A 143 -7.66 -3.04 18.14
CA GLY A 143 -6.51 -2.62 17.35
C GLY A 143 -6.84 -1.94 16.01
N TYR A 144 -8.09 -1.53 15.78
CA TYR A 144 -8.49 -0.78 14.58
C TYR A 144 -8.21 0.71 14.68
N LEU A 145 -8.14 1.23 15.90
CA LEU A 145 -7.76 2.60 16.19
C LEU A 145 -6.57 2.63 17.16
N THR A 146 -5.74 3.63 17.01
CA THR A 146 -4.62 3.92 17.93
C THR A 146 -4.64 5.38 18.35
N SER A 147 -4.02 5.68 19.47
CA SER A 147 -3.78 7.06 19.94
C SER A 147 -2.53 7.09 20.81
N ALA A 148 -1.80 8.20 20.80
CA ALA A 148 -0.59 8.37 21.61
C ALA A 148 -0.90 8.41 23.12
N SER A 149 -2.10 8.85 23.52
CA SER A 149 -2.56 8.85 24.90
C SER A 149 -4.09 8.79 24.97
N PRO A 150 -4.68 8.52 26.15
CA PRO A 150 -6.15 8.51 26.32
C PRO A 150 -6.85 9.84 25.99
N LYS A 151 -6.11 10.94 25.89
CA LYS A 151 -6.66 12.29 25.63
C LYS A 151 -6.39 12.78 24.20
N THR A 152 -5.54 12.10 23.44
CA THR A 152 -5.18 12.51 22.07
C THR A 152 -6.18 11.96 21.06
N PRO A 153 -6.25 12.58 19.85
CA PRO A 153 -7.06 12.09 18.74
C PRO A 153 -6.77 10.64 18.42
N VAL A 154 -7.78 9.93 17.97
CA VAL A 154 -7.62 8.58 17.44
C VAL A 154 -7.27 8.63 15.96
N ARG A 155 -6.44 7.69 15.53
CA ARG A 155 -6.02 7.47 14.14
C ARG A 155 -6.28 6.02 13.76
N LEU A 156 -6.35 5.74 12.46
CA LEU A 156 -6.42 4.35 12.00
C LEU A 156 -5.14 3.61 12.38
N ALA A 157 -5.34 2.38 12.80
CA ALA A 157 -4.30 1.36 12.88
C ALA A 157 -4.64 0.24 11.89
N PHE A 158 -3.63 -0.50 11.43
CA PHE A 158 -3.78 -1.59 10.48
C PHE A 158 -3.36 -2.91 11.16
N PRO A 159 -4.32 -3.65 11.76
CA PRO A 159 -4.02 -4.89 12.46
C PRO A 159 -3.40 -5.91 11.48
N LEU A 160 -2.25 -6.48 11.87
CA LEU A 160 -1.50 -7.39 11.00
C LEU A 160 -2.28 -8.66 10.65
N ASP A 161 -3.14 -9.12 11.54
CA ASP A 161 -3.97 -10.32 11.32
C ASP A 161 -4.99 -10.16 10.19
N TYR A 162 -5.35 -8.92 9.87
CA TYR A 162 -6.32 -8.59 8.83
C TYR A 162 -5.71 -7.91 7.60
N ARG A 163 -4.38 -7.94 7.46
CA ARG A 163 -3.69 -7.26 6.37
C ARG A 163 -4.18 -7.66 4.97
N GLU A 164 -4.45 -8.95 4.74
CA GLU A 164 -4.96 -9.43 3.45
C GLU A 164 -6.40 -8.98 3.17
N ARG A 165 -7.21 -8.78 4.20
CA ARG A 165 -8.56 -8.22 4.06
C ARG A 165 -8.54 -6.72 3.74
N LEU A 166 -7.58 -5.98 4.30
CA LEU A 166 -7.43 -4.54 4.08
C LEU A 166 -6.63 -4.23 2.81
N PHE A 167 -5.58 -5.03 2.55
CA PHE A 167 -4.66 -4.86 1.44
C PHE A 167 -4.49 -6.19 0.69
N PRO A 168 -5.49 -6.60 -0.10
CA PRO A 168 -5.46 -7.87 -0.81
C PRO A 168 -4.24 -7.97 -1.72
N ASN A 169 -3.60 -9.13 -1.75
CA ASN A 169 -2.42 -9.41 -2.57
C ASN A 169 -1.19 -8.52 -2.30
N LEU A 170 -1.12 -7.87 -1.12
CA LEU A 170 0.04 -7.05 -0.77
C LEU A 170 1.36 -7.84 -0.85
N PHE A 171 1.33 -9.11 -0.45
CA PHE A 171 2.46 -10.04 -0.52
C PHE A 171 2.21 -11.23 -1.46
N GLY A 172 1.06 -11.31 -2.08
CA GLY A 172 0.68 -12.38 -3.00
C GLY A 172 1.09 -12.10 -4.45
N ASP A 173 0.94 -13.12 -5.28
CA ASP A 173 1.21 -13.04 -6.74
C ASP A 173 -0.01 -12.61 -7.55
N GLY A 174 -1.17 -12.46 -6.91
CA GLY A 174 -2.43 -12.12 -7.57
C GLY A 174 -2.61 -10.62 -7.84
N ASP A 175 -3.48 -10.31 -8.79
CA ASP A 175 -3.99 -8.96 -8.99
C ASP A 175 -5.00 -8.60 -7.90
N LEU A 176 -5.21 -7.28 -7.69
CA LEU A 176 -6.29 -6.84 -6.81
C LEU A 176 -7.63 -7.30 -7.40
N PRO A 177 -8.54 -7.84 -6.59
CA PRO A 177 -9.90 -8.07 -7.05
C PRO A 177 -10.52 -6.75 -7.52
N VAL A 178 -11.16 -6.79 -8.68
CA VAL A 178 -11.87 -5.67 -9.31
C VAL A 178 -13.12 -5.35 -8.52
#